data_74195182c5528eea65bf034098610fa5
#
_entry.id   74195182c5528eea65bf034098610fa5
#
_cell.length_a   1.000
_cell.length_b   1.000
_cell.length_c   1.000
_cell.angle_alpha   90.00
_cell.angle_beta   90.00
_cell.angle_gamma   90.00
#
_symmetry.space_group_name_H-M   'P 1'
#
loop_
_entity.id
_entity.type
_entity.pdbx_description
1 polymer ?
#
loop_
_entity_poly.entity_id
_entity_poly.type
_entity_poly.pdbx_seq_one_letter_code
_entity_poly.pdbx_strand_id
1 'polypeptide(L)'
;MRKFLTTLAAAFLCAAGTAFAAAPFHIGVCTETVSQAEDNLRGAEELIRRYGDVADGGYIKHVTMPDNFMTEMETTISQIASFADDPLMKVVAVMTAVPGTTEAFRRIREKRPDILLFAGQPQEDPGVIESIADLATNIDSITRGYLIIYGAKKLGATDFMHISFPRHLSSELKLRRFNIMKAACEDLGIAFHAETAPDPMSDVGVAGAQQFILEHVPVWLERYGQKTAFFCTNDAHTEPLLKQIAALGGFFVEADVPSPLMGYPGALGLDLSSVAGDFPAILKRIEEEVVKRGGAKRMGTWAYSSGFTTVVGLAEYGKKCVEAGISARNFRRQFKADDLFAVYAANTPGAKWNGSYYRDAQTGLEKKNHLLVYQDTYVFGLGYLGNTELPIPEKYLTIK
;
A
#
# COMPACT_ATOMS: atom_id res chain seq x y z
N MET A 1 18.12 -47.74 58.87
CA MET A 1 17.78 -46.31 58.55
C MET A 1 18.66 -45.90 57.38
N ARG A 2 18.09 -45.89 56.16
CA ARG A 2 18.74 -45.44 54.92
C ARG A 2 18.11 -44.08 54.50
N LYS A 3 18.95 -43.04 54.50
CA LYS A 3 18.55 -41.72 54.01
C LYS A 3 18.61 -41.71 52.51
N PHE A 4 17.45 -41.43 51.82
CA PHE A 4 17.37 -41.12 50.39
C PHE A 4 17.69 -39.64 50.26
N LEU A 5 18.74 -39.29 49.51
CA LEU A 5 18.99 -37.95 48.97
C LEU A 5 18.36 -37.89 47.58
N THR A 6 17.33 -37.09 47.42
CA THR A 6 16.77 -36.74 46.11
C THR A 6 17.46 -35.49 45.59
N THR A 7 18.27 -35.66 44.54
CA THR A 7 18.92 -34.55 43.83
C THR A 7 17.91 -34.01 42.79
N LEU A 8 17.47 -32.77 42.99
CA LEU A 8 16.65 -32.05 42.05
C LEU A 8 17.55 -31.42 40.97
N ALA A 9 17.55 -31.96 39.76
CA ALA A 9 18.22 -31.37 38.59
C ALA A 9 17.30 -30.30 38.02
N ALA A 10 17.65 -29.03 38.21
CA ALA A 10 17.01 -27.89 37.51
C ALA A 10 17.53 -27.85 36.07
N ALA A 11 16.70 -28.22 35.14
CA ALA A 11 16.98 -28.01 33.71
C ALA A 11 16.77 -26.51 33.36
N PHE A 12 17.88 -25.80 33.20
CA PHE A 12 17.86 -24.47 32.57
C PHE A 12 17.59 -24.65 31.06
N LEU A 13 16.37 -24.38 30.61
CA LEU A 13 16.10 -24.16 29.20
C LEU A 13 16.72 -22.80 28.80
N CYS A 14 17.93 -22.82 28.26
CA CYS A 14 18.45 -21.69 27.51
C CYS A 14 17.61 -21.56 26.23
N ALA A 15 16.72 -20.58 26.18
CA ALA A 15 16.18 -20.10 24.92
C ALA A 15 17.39 -19.56 24.13
N ALA A 16 17.85 -20.31 23.14
CA ALA A 16 18.83 -19.85 22.17
C ALA A 16 18.15 -18.79 21.30
N GLY A 17 18.26 -17.53 21.73
CA GLY A 17 18.00 -16.42 20.84
C GLY A 17 18.97 -16.54 19.65
N THR A 18 18.47 -16.48 18.43
CA THR A 18 19.31 -16.38 17.24
C THR A 18 20.09 -15.06 17.32
N ALA A 19 21.33 -15.13 17.80
CA ALA A 19 22.22 -13.96 17.77
C ALA A 19 22.53 -13.66 16.29
N PHE A 20 22.10 -12.50 15.81
CA PHE A 20 22.52 -12.00 14.52
C PHE A 20 24.01 -11.62 14.57
N ALA A 21 24.77 -11.92 13.52
CA ALA A 21 26.09 -11.32 13.35
C ALA A 21 25.90 -9.79 13.24
N ALA A 22 26.80 -9.00 13.89
CA ALA A 22 26.68 -7.54 13.87
C ALA A 22 26.53 -7.00 12.43
N ALA A 23 25.48 -6.26 12.18
CA ALA A 23 25.18 -5.73 10.85
C ALA A 23 26.23 -4.66 10.46
N PRO A 24 26.76 -4.70 9.21
CA PRO A 24 27.77 -3.73 8.74
C PRO A 24 27.18 -2.33 8.47
N PHE A 25 25.86 -2.22 8.38
CA PHE A 25 25.12 -0.96 8.23
C PHE A 25 23.69 -1.15 8.72
N HIS A 26 22.98 -0.03 8.92
CA HIS A 26 21.60 -0.02 9.39
C HIS A 26 20.64 0.56 8.35
N ILE A 27 19.38 0.13 8.47
CA ILE A 27 18.24 0.56 7.65
C ILE A 27 17.18 1.11 8.60
N GLY A 28 16.88 2.40 8.49
CA GLY A 28 15.80 3.06 9.20
C GLY A 28 14.47 2.84 8.46
N VAL A 29 13.47 2.39 9.18
CA VAL A 29 12.10 2.22 8.68
C VAL A 29 11.16 3.01 9.58
N CYS A 30 10.38 3.93 8.99
CA CYS A 30 9.33 4.65 9.69
C CYS A 30 7.98 4.27 9.11
N THR A 31 7.04 3.86 9.98
CA THR A 31 5.67 3.51 9.59
C THR A 31 4.68 4.17 10.52
N GLU A 32 3.40 4.06 10.19
CA GLU A 32 2.31 4.34 11.12
C GLU A 32 2.20 3.22 12.17
N THR A 33 1.30 3.45 13.13
CA THR A 33 0.89 2.46 14.13
C THR A 33 -0.17 1.51 13.56
N VAL A 34 -0.54 0.48 14.32
CA VAL A 34 -1.63 -0.47 13.98
C VAL A 34 -2.94 0.27 13.69
N SER A 35 -3.23 1.33 14.45
CA SER A 35 -4.50 2.06 14.33
C SER A 35 -4.63 2.84 13.01
N GLN A 36 -3.51 3.24 12.40
CA GLN A 36 -3.50 4.04 11.18
C GLN A 36 -3.27 3.17 9.93
N ALA A 37 -2.32 2.24 9.97
CA ALA A 37 -1.99 1.39 8.84
C ALA A 37 -1.32 0.08 9.30
N GLU A 38 -2.13 -0.90 9.71
CA GLU A 38 -1.63 -2.18 10.20
C GLU A 38 -0.68 -2.87 9.22
N ASP A 39 -1.01 -2.91 7.93
CA ASP A 39 -0.19 -3.57 6.90
C ASP A 39 1.23 -2.99 6.84
N ASN A 40 1.38 -1.69 7.02
CA ASN A 40 2.69 -1.01 7.00
C ASN A 40 3.53 -1.42 8.21
N LEU A 41 2.92 -1.42 9.40
CA LEU A 41 3.58 -1.88 10.62
C LEU A 41 4.00 -3.34 10.51
N ARG A 42 3.12 -4.22 10.02
CA ARG A 42 3.44 -5.65 9.82
C ARG A 42 4.60 -5.84 8.83
N GLY A 43 4.73 -4.97 7.83
CA GLY A 43 5.88 -4.94 6.93
C GLY A 43 7.20 -4.65 7.67
N ALA A 44 7.20 -3.69 8.60
CA ALA A 44 8.37 -3.39 9.43
C ALA A 44 8.70 -4.54 10.41
N GLU A 45 7.71 -5.15 11.04
CA GLU A 45 7.88 -6.32 11.90
C GLU A 45 8.49 -7.51 11.13
N GLU A 46 8.05 -7.73 9.89
CA GLU A 46 8.59 -8.76 9.01
C GLU A 46 10.07 -8.50 8.66
N LEU A 47 10.44 -7.23 8.42
CA LEU A 47 11.83 -6.85 8.20
C LEU A 47 12.69 -7.14 9.44
N ILE A 48 12.20 -6.82 10.64
CA ILE A 48 12.89 -7.14 11.92
C ILE A 48 13.03 -8.66 12.08
N ARG A 49 11.99 -9.41 11.76
CA ARG A 49 12.03 -10.87 11.83
C ARG A 49 13.10 -11.47 10.90
N ARG A 50 13.26 -10.90 9.69
CA ARG A 50 14.22 -11.37 8.67
C ARG A 50 15.66 -10.94 8.97
N TYR A 51 15.85 -9.70 9.39
CA TYR A 51 17.16 -9.04 9.42
C TYR A 51 17.61 -8.61 10.82
N GLY A 52 16.78 -8.80 11.84
CA GLY A 52 17.04 -8.42 13.21
C GLY A 52 16.90 -6.93 13.50
N ASP A 53 16.57 -6.61 14.75
CA ASP A 53 16.58 -5.26 15.28
C ASP A 53 18.01 -4.77 15.52
N VAL A 54 18.27 -3.49 15.33
CA VAL A 54 19.56 -2.86 15.61
C VAL A 54 19.98 -3.03 17.08
N ALA A 55 19.01 -3.03 18.00
CA ALA A 55 19.26 -3.25 19.42
C ALA A 55 19.86 -4.64 19.70
N ASP A 56 19.58 -5.62 18.85
CA ASP A 56 20.08 -6.99 18.91
C ASP A 56 21.23 -7.26 17.90
N GLY A 57 21.81 -6.20 17.35
CA GLY A 57 22.89 -6.28 16.35
C GLY A 57 22.42 -6.52 14.92
N GLY A 58 21.12 -6.48 14.64
CA GLY A 58 20.55 -6.62 13.29
C GLY A 58 20.61 -5.35 12.47
N TYR A 59 19.91 -5.37 11.34
CA TYR A 59 19.93 -4.29 10.34
C TYR A 59 18.87 -3.21 10.54
N ILE A 60 17.73 -3.53 11.16
CA ILE A 60 16.52 -2.70 11.12
C ILE A 60 16.40 -1.84 12.37
N LYS A 61 16.30 -0.53 12.17
CA LYS A 61 15.87 0.43 13.18
C LYS A 61 14.48 0.93 12.80
N HIS A 62 13.46 0.46 13.52
CA HIS A 62 12.08 0.83 13.26
C HIS A 62 11.60 1.90 14.26
N VAL A 63 10.84 2.87 13.76
CA VAL A 63 10.08 3.84 14.54
C VAL A 63 8.67 3.99 13.97
N THR A 64 7.70 4.26 14.84
CA THR A 64 6.34 4.61 14.43
C THR A 64 6.12 6.10 14.58
N MET A 65 5.47 6.71 13.59
CA MET A 65 5.01 8.09 13.70
C MET A 65 3.77 8.18 14.62
N PRO A 66 3.50 9.34 15.24
CA PRO A 66 2.30 9.54 16.05
C PRO A 66 1.01 9.32 15.26
N ASP A 67 -0.05 8.81 15.90
CA ASP A 67 -1.37 8.66 15.28
C ASP A 67 -1.93 10.01 14.77
N ASN A 68 -1.67 11.08 15.51
CA ASN A 68 -2.08 12.43 15.15
C ASN A 68 -0.98 13.20 14.38
N PHE A 69 -0.29 12.54 13.46
CA PHE A 69 0.86 13.11 12.73
C PHE A 69 0.57 14.48 12.10
N MET A 70 -0.67 14.80 11.71
CA MET A 70 -1.04 16.10 11.17
C MET A 70 -0.90 17.24 12.20
N THR A 71 -1.18 16.98 13.46
CA THR A 71 -1.04 17.94 14.56
C THR A 71 0.30 17.82 15.30
N GLU A 72 0.95 16.67 15.19
CA GLU A 72 2.25 16.35 15.79
C GLU A 72 3.37 16.29 14.73
N MET A 73 3.29 17.14 13.71
CA MET A 73 4.21 17.15 12.57
C MET A 73 5.68 17.28 13.00
N GLU A 74 6.01 18.15 13.94
CA GLU A 74 7.41 18.32 14.40
C GLU A 74 7.94 17.08 15.13
N THR A 75 7.08 16.35 15.85
CA THR A 75 7.43 15.06 16.44
C THR A 75 7.79 14.05 15.36
N THR A 76 6.97 13.94 14.31
CA THR A 76 7.21 13.08 13.16
C THR A 76 8.52 13.44 12.45
N ILE A 77 8.73 14.74 12.18
CA ILE A 77 9.98 15.24 11.57
C ILE A 77 11.19 14.86 12.42
N SER A 78 11.13 15.08 13.73
CA SER A 78 12.24 14.80 14.64
C SER A 78 12.54 13.30 14.74
N GLN A 79 11.52 12.45 14.79
CA GLN A 79 11.68 10.99 14.81
C GLN A 79 12.38 10.50 13.53
N ILE A 80 11.93 10.92 12.36
CA ILE A 80 12.54 10.54 11.09
C ILE A 80 13.97 11.11 10.99
N ALA A 81 14.18 12.37 11.35
CA ALA A 81 15.50 12.99 11.29
C ALA A 81 16.52 12.32 12.22
N SER A 82 16.07 11.72 13.35
CA SER A 82 16.92 11.02 14.31
C SER A 82 17.64 9.79 13.72
N PHE A 83 17.20 9.26 12.59
CA PHE A 83 17.94 8.21 11.90
C PHE A 83 19.36 8.63 11.50
N ALA A 84 19.58 9.93 11.24
CA ALA A 84 20.90 10.47 10.91
C ALA A 84 21.89 10.45 12.10
N ASP A 85 21.42 10.22 13.33
CA ASP A 85 22.27 10.13 14.52
C ASP A 85 23.02 8.79 14.60
N ASP A 86 22.50 7.79 13.90
CA ASP A 86 23.13 6.48 13.82
C ASP A 86 24.27 6.48 12.76
N PRO A 87 25.54 6.27 13.19
CA PRO A 87 26.69 6.32 12.27
C PRO A 87 26.67 5.23 11.20
N LEU A 88 25.98 4.10 11.47
CA LEU A 88 25.87 2.98 10.54
C LEU A 88 24.67 3.12 9.59
N MET A 89 23.79 4.10 9.78
CA MET A 89 22.61 4.30 8.94
C MET A 89 23.01 4.56 7.49
N LYS A 90 22.43 3.80 6.55
CA LYS A 90 22.67 3.94 5.11
C LYS A 90 21.41 4.09 4.28
N VAL A 91 20.27 3.67 4.81
CA VAL A 91 18.95 3.75 4.14
C VAL A 91 17.94 4.26 5.15
N VAL A 92 17.07 5.15 4.74
CA VAL A 92 15.86 5.53 5.48
C VAL A 92 14.67 5.38 4.53
N ALA A 93 13.74 4.52 4.88
CA ALA A 93 12.47 4.32 4.18
C ALA A 93 11.32 4.78 5.09
N VAL A 94 10.56 5.76 4.62
CA VAL A 94 9.37 6.27 5.32
C VAL A 94 8.14 5.83 4.55
N MET A 95 7.31 5.02 5.19
CA MET A 95 6.06 4.56 4.60
C MET A 95 4.90 5.42 5.04
N THR A 96 4.01 5.67 4.10
CA THR A 96 3.09 6.79 4.06
C THR A 96 3.85 8.06 4.44
N ALA A 97 4.69 8.52 3.51
CA ALA A 97 5.49 9.72 3.75
C ALA A 97 4.56 10.94 3.92
N VAL A 98 4.10 11.12 5.17
CA VAL A 98 3.14 12.15 5.58
C VAL A 98 3.73 13.56 5.47
N PRO A 99 2.91 14.62 5.50
CA PRO A 99 3.41 15.99 5.53
C PRO A 99 4.48 16.21 6.61
N GLY A 100 5.58 16.85 6.25
CA GLY A 100 6.80 16.99 7.07
C GLY A 100 7.92 16.01 6.71
N THR A 101 7.65 14.96 5.94
CA THR A 101 8.71 14.00 5.51
C THR A 101 9.79 14.68 4.69
N THR A 102 9.44 15.60 3.78
CA THR A 102 10.42 16.40 3.02
C THR A 102 11.37 17.16 3.92
N GLU A 103 10.85 17.80 4.97
CA GLU A 103 11.67 18.54 5.96
C GLU A 103 12.57 17.58 6.75
N ALA A 104 12.05 16.43 7.18
CA ALA A 104 12.85 15.41 7.85
C ALA A 104 14.00 14.91 6.95
N PHE A 105 13.71 14.65 5.68
CA PHE A 105 14.72 14.24 4.70
C PHE A 105 15.77 15.33 4.45
N ARG A 106 15.35 16.61 4.45
CA ARG A 106 16.29 17.72 4.35
C ARG A 106 17.25 17.77 5.54
N ARG A 107 16.74 17.60 6.77
CA ARG A 107 17.57 17.53 8.00
C ARG A 107 18.55 16.34 7.96
N ILE A 108 18.10 15.18 7.48
CA ILE A 108 18.99 14.02 7.28
C ILE A 108 20.07 14.35 6.25
N ARG A 109 19.70 14.92 5.11
CA ARG A 109 20.61 15.20 4.00
C ARG A 109 21.71 16.20 4.38
N GLU A 110 21.37 17.20 5.19
CA GLU A 110 22.33 18.18 5.72
C GLU A 110 23.38 17.52 6.62
N LYS A 111 22.97 16.57 7.46
CA LYS A 111 23.86 15.88 8.41
C LYS A 111 24.59 14.69 7.78
N ARG A 112 23.90 13.92 6.96
CA ARG A 112 24.35 12.66 6.37
C ARG A 112 23.97 12.58 4.89
N PRO A 113 24.75 13.19 3.99
CA PRO A 113 24.45 13.24 2.56
C PRO A 113 24.63 11.90 1.84
N ASP A 114 25.15 10.89 2.52
CA ASP A 114 25.38 9.53 1.99
C ASP A 114 24.15 8.61 2.11
N ILE A 115 23.21 8.92 3.01
CA ILE A 115 22.03 8.07 3.28
C ILE A 115 21.07 8.10 2.10
N LEU A 116 20.61 6.92 1.67
CA LEU A 116 19.50 6.76 0.72
C LEU A 116 18.17 7.10 1.39
N LEU A 117 17.37 7.97 0.79
CA LEU A 117 16.10 8.46 1.30
C LEU A 117 14.95 8.01 0.40
N PHE A 118 14.13 7.08 0.90
CA PHE A 118 13.01 6.49 0.16
C PHE A 118 11.69 6.87 0.80
N ALA A 119 10.76 7.38 -0.03
CA ALA A 119 9.40 7.77 0.37
C ALA A 119 8.40 6.80 -0.25
N GLY A 120 7.76 5.97 0.56
CA GLY A 120 6.67 5.10 0.16
C GLY A 120 5.32 5.81 0.31
N GLN A 121 4.53 5.82 -0.76
CA GLN A 121 3.18 6.39 -0.82
C GLN A 121 3.08 7.82 -0.22
N PRO A 122 3.93 8.78 -0.64
CA PRO A 122 3.93 10.11 -0.08
C PRO A 122 2.57 10.81 -0.24
N GLN A 123 2.19 11.52 0.83
CA GLN A 123 1.00 12.38 0.86
C GLN A 123 1.33 13.85 0.54
N GLU A 124 2.61 14.21 0.54
CA GLU A 124 3.06 15.53 0.09
C GLU A 124 2.94 15.65 -1.43
N ASP A 125 2.89 16.89 -1.92
CA ASP A 125 2.91 17.17 -3.36
C ASP A 125 4.11 16.47 -4.02
N PRO A 126 3.91 15.79 -5.16
CA PRO A 126 4.99 15.10 -5.85
C PRO A 126 6.23 15.98 -6.09
N GLY A 127 6.04 17.23 -6.52
CA GLY A 127 7.14 18.16 -6.75
C GLY A 127 7.94 18.51 -5.49
N VAL A 128 7.31 18.43 -4.31
CA VAL A 128 7.95 18.71 -3.02
C VAL A 128 8.80 17.53 -2.58
N ILE A 129 8.23 16.34 -2.48
CA ILE A 129 8.98 15.15 -2.01
C ILE A 129 10.09 14.73 -2.99
N GLU A 130 9.87 14.86 -4.30
CA GLU A 130 10.87 14.55 -5.34
C GLU A 130 12.11 15.44 -5.27
N SER A 131 12.00 16.63 -4.67
CA SER A 131 13.11 17.57 -4.55
C SER A 131 14.23 17.02 -3.67
N ILE A 132 13.93 16.13 -2.73
CA ILE A 132 14.85 15.63 -1.71
C ILE A 132 14.98 14.10 -1.67
N ALA A 133 13.89 13.35 -1.90
CA ALA A 133 13.91 11.89 -1.91
C ALA A 133 14.78 11.36 -3.06
N ASP A 134 15.56 10.32 -2.81
CA ASP A 134 16.26 9.60 -3.87
C ASP A 134 15.26 8.78 -4.69
N LEU A 135 14.25 8.20 -4.02
CA LEU A 135 13.15 7.49 -4.65
C LEU A 135 11.84 7.77 -3.91
N ALA A 136 10.80 8.11 -4.65
CA ALA A 136 9.41 8.09 -4.19
C ALA A 136 8.64 6.99 -4.95
N THR A 137 7.71 6.31 -4.28
CA THR A 137 6.84 5.31 -4.91
C THR A 137 5.40 5.52 -4.50
N ASN A 138 4.47 5.60 -5.44
CA ASN A 138 3.03 5.62 -5.18
C ASN A 138 2.34 4.46 -5.90
N ILE A 139 1.18 4.07 -5.40
CA ILE A 139 0.25 3.24 -6.16
C ILE A 139 -0.12 4.00 -7.44
N ASP A 140 -0.01 3.32 -8.59
CA ASP A 140 -0.25 3.94 -9.90
C ASP A 140 -1.74 4.28 -10.10
N SER A 141 -2.13 5.46 -9.66
CA SER A 141 -3.49 5.97 -9.87
C SER A 141 -3.79 6.24 -11.36
N ILE A 142 -2.78 6.54 -12.17
CA ILE A 142 -2.96 6.91 -13.58
C ILE A 142 -3.30 5.65 -14.40
N THR A 143 -2.41 4.67 -14.42
CA THR A 143 -2.61 3.42 -15.15
C THR A 143 -3.86 2.67 -14.64
N ARG A 144 -4.04 2.61 -13.33
CA ARG A 144 -5.20 1.97 -12.69
C ARG A 144 -6.52 2.67 -13.01
N GLY A 145 -6.50 3.96 -13.30
CA GLY A 145 -7.70 4.66 -13.79
C GLY A 145 -8.30 3.99 -15.02
N TYR A 146 -7.48 3.53 -15.94
CA TYR A 146 -7.92 2.73 -17.09
C TYR A 146 -8.14 1.25 -16.73
N LEU A 147 -7.21 0.62 -16.01
CA LEU A 147 -7.23 -0.83 -15.75
C LEU A 147 -8.43 -1.27 -14.92
N ILE A 148 -8.88 -0.47 -13.95
CA ILE A 148 -10.08 -0.76 -13.15
C ILE A 148 -11.33 -0.79 -14.04
N ILE A 149 -11.47 0.17 -14.97
CA ILE A 149 -12.59 0.20 -15.90
C ILE A 149 -12.52 -0.95 -16.91
N TYR A 150 -11.31 -1.22 -17.44
CA TYR A 150 -11.08 -2.38 -18.30
C TYR A 150 -11.44 -3.70 -17.58
N GLY A 151 -11.02 -3.86 -16.33
CA GLY A 151 -11.37 -5.00 -15.48
C GLY A 151 -12.89 -5.12 -15.28
N ALA A 152 -13.56 -4.01 -14.94
CA ALA A 152 -15.01 -3.96 -14.79
C ALA A 152 -15.72 -4.40 -16.09
N LYS A 153 -15.27 -3.90 -17.25
CA LYS A 153 -15.78 -4.32 -18.56
C LYS A 153 -15.60 -5.80 -18.82
N LYS A 154 -14.39 -6.31 -18.54
CA LYS A 154 -14.04 -7.72 -18.73
C LYS A 154 -14.89 -8.65 -17.85
N LEU A 155 -15.29 -8.19 -16.64
CA LEU A 155 -16.19 -8.89 -15.73
C LEU A 155 -17.67 -8.78 -16.15
N GLY A 156 -18.01 -7.90 -17.07
CA GLY A 156 -19.36 -7.75 -17.63
C GLY A 156 -20.15 -6.58 -17.07
N ALA A 157 -19.50 -5.60 -16.44
CA ALA A 157 -20.16 -4.38 -15.99
C ALA A 157 -20.67 -3.52 -17.16
N THR A 158 -21.84 -2.93 -16.98
CA THR A 158 -22.47 -1.96 -17.90
C THR A 158 -22.48 -0.56 -17.33
N ASP A 159 -22.38 -0.45 -16.00
CA ASP A 159 -22.39 0.78 -15.23
C ASP A 159 -21.20 0.80 -14.28
N PHE A 160 -20.70 1.99 -14.00
CA PHE A 160 -19.59 2.21 -13.07
C PHE A 160 -19.92 3.36 -12.12
N MET A 161 -19.91 3.09 -10.81
CA MET A 161 -20.17 4.04 -9.75
C MET A 161 -18.86 4.44 -9.07
N HIS A 162 -18.45 5.70 -9.26
CA HIS A 162 -17.32 6.30 -8.57
C HIS A 162 -17.80 7.06 -7.33
N ILE A 163 -17.31 6.67 -6.15
CA ILE A 163 -17.71 7.24 -4.85
C ILE A 163 -16.50 7.98 -4.27
N SER A 164 -16.66 9.28 -4.02
CA SER A 164 -15.56 10.12 -3.51
C SER A 164 -16.11 11.34 -2.75
N PHE A 165 -15.25 12.26 -2.39
CA PHE A 165 -15.59 13.53 -1.74
C PHE A 165 -14.55 14.62 -2.09
N PRO A 166 -14.87 15.92 -1.89
CA PRO A 166 -14.06 17.04 -2.39
C PRO A 166 -12.59 17.02 -1.97
N ARG A 167 -12.29 16.70 -0.70
CA ARG A 167 -10.91 16.64 -0.19
C ARG A 167 -10.06 15.60 -0.95
N HIS A 168 -10.61 14.42 -1.27
CA HIS A 168 -9.90 13.43 -2.08
C HIS A 168 -9.72 13.87 -3.53
N LEU A 169 -10.72 14.51 -4.13
CA LEU A 169 -10.64 15.01 -5.49
C LEU A 169 -9.79 16.29 -5.62
N SER A 170 -9.35 16.90 -4.53
CA SER A 170 -8.35 17.98 -4.57
C SER A 170 -6.90 17.46 -4.75
N SER A 171 -6.66 16.17 -4.55
CA SER A 171 -5.37 15.53 -4.85
C SER A 171 -5.20 15.31 -6.35
N GLU A 172 -4.08 15.77 -6.92
CA GLU A 172 -3.79 15.67 -8.36
C GLU A 172 -3.95 14.24 -8.88
N LEU A 173 -3.30 13.25 -8.28
CA LEU A 173 -3.35 11.86 -8.75
C LEU A 173 -4.75 11.25 -8.65
N LYS A 174 -5.54 11.61 -7.63
CA LYS A 174 -6.91 11.13 -7.48
C LYS A 174 -7.86 11.79 -8.48
N LEU A 175 -7.69 13.08 -8.74
CA LEU A 175 -8.48 13.81 -9.75
C LEU A 175 -8.18 13.26 -11.15
N ARG A 176 -6.91 13.07 -11.49
CA ARG A 176 -6.51 12.47 -12.77
C ARG A 176 -7.12 11.08 -12.93
N ARG A 177 -7.05 10.23 -11.92
CA ARG A 177 -7.69 8.91 -11.94
C ARG A 177 -9.19 9.00 -12.20
N PHE A 178 -9.89 9.91 -11.53
CA PHE A 178 -11.30 10.16 -11.76
C PHE A 178 -11.59 10.52 -13.24
N ASN A 179 -10.83 11.44 -13.80
CA ASN A 179 -10.98 11.88 -15.18
C ASN A 179 -10.66 10.74 -16.18
N ILE A 180 -9.64 9.94 -15.89
CA ILE A 180 -9.27 8.76 -16.69
C ILE A 180 -10.39 7.71 -16.63
N MET A 181 -10.92 7.40 -15.44
CA MET A 181 -12.04 6.46 -15.28
C MET A 181 -13.25 6.90 -16.10
N LYS A 182 -13.61 8.18 -16.05
CA LYS A 182 -14.70 8.73 -16.83
C LYS A 182 -14.48 8.57 -18.33
N ALA A 183 -13.30 8.95 -18.83
CA ALA A 183 -12.94 8.80 -20.24
C ALA A 183 -12.90 7.31 -20.67
N ALA A 184 -12.36 6.44 -19.83
CA ALA A 184 -12.31 5.00 -20.12
C ALA A 184 -13.70 4.37 -20.13
N CYS A 185 -14.62 4.80 -19.29
CA CYS A 185 -16.01 4.36 -19.31
C CYS A 185 -16.68 4.74 -20.64
N GLU A 186 -16.50 5.99 -21.12
CA GLU A 186 -17.01 6.43 -22.41
C GLU A 186 -16.48 5.56 -23.55
N ASP A 187 -15.17 5.36 -23.62
CA ASP A 187 -14.52 4.58 -24.67
C ASP A 187 -14.93 3.09 -24.67
N LEU A 188 -15.14 2.52 -23.49
CA LEU A 188 -15.47 1.10 -23.33
C LEU A 188 -16.99 0.84 -23.30
N GLY A 189 -17.82 1.88 -23.45
CA GLY A 189 -19.28 1.76 -23.44
C GLY A 189 -19.82 1.30 -22.10
N ILE A 190 -19.34 1.93 -20.99
CA ILE A 190 -19.84 1.77 -19.64
C ILE A 190 -20.47 3.11 -19.21
N ALA A 191 -21.67 3.08 -18.64
CA ALA A 191 -22.28 4.29 -18.09
C ALA A 191 -21.54 4.73 -16.82
N PHE A 192 -21.00 5.95 -16.80
CA PHE A 192 -20.26 6.50 -15.66
C PHE A 192 -21.18 7.29 -14.74
N HIS A 193 -21.17 6.93 -13.47
CA HIS A 193 -21.88 7.63 -12.39
C HIS A 193 -20.88 8.08 -11.34
N ALA A 194 -21.11 9.25 -10.75
CA ALA A 194 -20.28 9.79 -9.67
C ALA A 194 -21.16 10.25 -8.51
N GLU A 195 -20.80 9.84 -7.31
CA GLU A 195 -21.50 10.21 -6.08
C GLU A 195 -20.54 10.82 -5.06
N THR A 196 -21.05 11.82 -4.35
CA THR A 196 -20.33 12.46 -3.25
C THR A 196 -20.76 11.82 -1.94
N ALA A 197 -19.87 11.02 -1.36
CA ALA A 197 -20.08 10.47 -0.02
C ALA A 197 -19.55 11.44 1.05
N PRO A 198 -20.01 11.32 2.32
CA PRO A 198 -19.43 12.06 3.42
C PRO A 198 -17.93 11.76 3.61
N ASP A 199 -17.12 12.79 3.85
CA ASP A 199 -15.73 12.64 4.25
C ASP A 199 -15.66 12.04 5.66
N PRO A 200 -14.97 10.90 5.88
CA PRO A 200 -14.81 10.31 7.22
C PRO A 200 -14.11 11.22 8.23
N MET A 201 -13.42 12.26 7.77
CA MET A 201 -12.78 13.29 8.62
C MET A 201 -13.71 14.49 8.91
N SER A 202 -14.94 14.49 8.39
CA SER A 202 -15.95 15.52 8.69
C SER A 202 -16.68 15.22 10.01
N ASP A 203 -17.60 16.12 10.39
CA ASP A 203 -18.38 16.01 11.64
C ASP A 203 -19.19 14.69 11.77
N VAL A 204 -19.57 14.07 10.64
CA VAL A 204 -20.27 12.79 10.66
C VAL A 204 -19.36 11.61 10.99
N GLY A 205 -18.06 11.79 10.88
CA GLY A 205 -17.04 10.80 11.18
C GLY A 205 -17.10 9.54 10.32
N VAL A 206 -16.27 8.56 10.69
CA VAL A 206 -16.21 7.26 10.01
C VAL A 206 -17.57 6.55 10.03
N ALA A 207 -18.27 6.57 11.17
CA ALA A 207 -19.56 5.89 11.32
C ALA A 207 -20.63 6.44 10.35
N GLY A 208 -20.74 7.77 10.22
CA GLY A 208 -21.67 8.39 9.28
C GLY A 208 -21.31 8.13 7.82
N ALA A 209 -20.00 8.12 7.49
CA ALA A 209 -19.52 7.78 6.16
C ALA A 209 -19.83 6.31 5.79
N GLN A 210 -19.66 5.37 6.72
CA GLN A 210 -20.02 3.96 6.54
C GLN A 210 -21.52 3.75 6.38
N GLN A 211 -22.33 4.43 7.21
CA GLN A 211 -23.79 4.35 7.16
C GLN A 211 -24.31 4.84 5.80
N PHE A 212 -23.74 5.93 5.26
CA PHE A 212 -24.09 6.41 3.92
C PHE A 212 -23.93 5.32 2.86
N ILE A 213 -22.81 4.59 2.86
CA ILE A 213 -22.58 3.50 1.90
C ILE A 213 -23.61 2.37 2.07
N LEU A 214 -23.89 1.97 3.32
CA LEU A 214 -24.87 0.91 3.60
C LEU A 214 -26.27 1.27 3.10
N GLU A 215 -26.65 2.54 3.15
CA GLU A 215 -27.97 3.02 2.72
C GLU A 215 -28.07 3.20 1.20
N HIS A 216 -26.98 3.63 0.55
CA HIS A 216 -27.03 4.04 -0.85
C HIS A 216 -26.72 2.92 -1.84
N VAL A 217 -25.88 1.94 -1.51
CA VAL A 217 -25.56 0.83 -2.43
C VAL A 217 -26.80 0.08 -2.89
N PRO A 218 -27.78 -0.28 -2.01
CA PRO A 218 -29.03 -0.90 -2.45
C PRO A 218 -29.80 -0.03 -3.44
N VAL A 219 -29.88 1.28 -3.19
CA VAL A 219 -30.58 2.24 -4.07
C VAL A 219 -29.88 2.35 -5.44
N TRP A 220 -28.55 2.38 -5.47
CA TRP A 220 -27.80 2.41 -6.72
C TRP A 220 -27.97 1.11 -7.52
N LEU A 221 -27.96 -0.05 -6.85
CA LEU A 221 -28.22 -1.33 -7.52
C LEU A 221 -29.64 -1.46 -8.05
N GLU A 222 -30.63 -0.93 -7.33
CA GLU A 222 -32.01 -0.84 -7.82
C GLU A 222 -32.10 0.07 -9.08
N ARG A 223 -31.42 1.22 -9.04
CA ARG A 223 -31.48 2.23 -10.12
C ARG A 223 -30.70 1.85 -11.36
N TYR A 224 -29.48 1.30 -11.19
CA TYR A 224 -28.55 1.06 -12.30
C TYR A 224 -28.39 -0.44 -12.63
N GLY A 225 -28.88 -1.31 -11.78
CA GLY A 225 -28.87 -2.76 -11.97
C GLY A 225 -27.65 -3.48 -11.40
N GLN A 226 -27.76 -4.80 -11.42
CA GLN A 226 -26.77 -5.72 -10.85
C GLN A 226 -25.41 -5.73 -11.61
N LYS A 227 -25.35 -5.11 -12.80
CA LYS A 227 -24.12 -4.99 -13.58
C LYS A 227 -23.36 -3.69 -13.30
N THR A 228 -23.58 -3.06 -12.16
CA THR A 228 -22.86 -1.89 -11.69
C THR A 228 -21.56 -2.31 -11.02
N ALA A 229 -20.44 -1.78 -11.49
CA ALA A 229 -19.15 -1.87 -10.81
C ALA A 229 -18.96 -0.64 -9.91
N PHE A 230 -18.37 -0.85 -8.75
CA PHE A 230 -18.18 0.18 -7.73
C PHE A 230 -16.70 0.43 -7.45
N PHE A 231 -16.38 1.68 -7.18
CA PHE A 231 -15.08 2.09 -6.69
C PHE A 231 -15.25 3.26 -5.70
N CYS A 232 -14.60 3.17 -4.55
CA CYS A 232 -14.55 4.25 -3.56
C CYS A 232 -13.12 4.69 -3.30
N THR A 233 -12.92 5.97 -3.04
CA THR A 233 -11.58 6.56 -2.87
C THR A 233 -11.11 6.61 -1.41
N ASN A 234 -11.85 6.00 -0.47
CA ASN A 234 -11.48 5.98 0.94
C ASN A 234 -11.72 4.62 1.57
N ASP A 235 -10.79 4.19 2.42
CA ASP A 235 -10.79 2.88 3.05
C ASP A 235 -11.98 2.68 4.00
N ALA A 236 -12.44 3.74 4.69
CA ALA A 236 -13.63 3.68 5.55
C ALA A 236 -14.91 3.31 4.78
N HIS A 237 -14.98 3.62 3.48
CA HIS A 237 -16.10 3.25 2.63
C HIS A 237 -15.99 1.81 2.08
N THR A 238 -14.79 1.22 2.08
CA THR A 238 -14.51 -0.04 1.40
C THR A 238 -15.22 -1.23 2.07
N GLU A 239 -15.13 -1.36 3.38
CA GLU A 239 -15.76 -2.46 4.11
C GLU A 239 -17.29 -2.51 3.93
N PRO A 240 -18.06 -1.42 4.21
CA PRO A 240 -19.51 -1.42 4.00
C PRO A 240 -19.90 -1.63 2.54
N LEU A 241 -19.08 -1.12 1.57
CA LEU A 241 -19.29 -1.34 0.14
C LEU A 241 -19.16 -2.82 -0.21
N LEU A 242 -18.07 -3.48 0.20
CA LEU A 242 -17.85 -4.91 -0.02
C LEU A 242 -18.95 -5.78 0.63
N LYS A 243 -19.39 -5.41 1.83
CA LYS A 243 -20.50 -6.09 2.52
C LYS A 243 -21.79 -6.06 1.70
N GLN A 244 -22.13 -4.90 1.14
CA GLN A 244 -23.33 -4.75 0.30
C GLN A 244 -23.18 -5.49 -1.04
N ILE A 245 -22.01 -5.38 -1.71
CA ILE A 245 -21.76 -6.09 -2.98
C ILE A 245 -21.82 -7.61 -2.78
N ALA A 246 -21.25 -8.12 -1.70
CA ALA A 246 -21.31 -9.55 -1.39
C ALA A 246 -22.74 -10.05 -1.19
N ALA A 247 -23.60 -9.23 -0.57
CA ALA A 247 -24.99 -9.59 -0.26
C ALA A 247 -25.96 -9.36 -1.42
N LEU A 248 -25.78 -8.26 -2.18
CA LEU A 248 -26.80 -7.77 -3.10
C LEU A 248 -26.41 -7.90 -4.59
N GLY A 249 -25.16 -8.06 -4.90
CA GLY A 249 -24.66 -8.07 -6.28
C GLY A 249 -23.80 -6.85 -6.63
N GLY A 250 -23.51 -6.68 -7.93
CA GLY A 250 -22.54 -5.68 -8.40
C GLY A 250 -21.14 -6.23 -8.51
N PHE A 251 -20.20 -5.40 -8.97
CA PHE A 251 -18.80 -5.74 -9.17
C PHE A 251 -17.89 -4.84 -8.36
N PHE A 252 -16.77 -5.38 -7.92
CA PHE A 252 -15.70 -4.64 -7.26
C PHE A 252 -14.36 -5.16 -7.78
N VAL A 253 -13.64 -4.35 -8.56
CA VAL A 253 -12.39 -4.77 -9.18
C VAL A 253 -11.24 -4.75 -8.17
N GLU A 254 -11.07 -3.61 -7.49
CA GLU A 254 -10.05 -3.45 -6.44
C GLU A 254 -10.30 -2.18 -5.60
N ALA A 255 -9.70 -2.11 -4.43
CA ALA A 255 -9.77 -0.94 -3.53
C ALA A 255 -8.86 0.21 -3.99
N ASP A 256 -9.01 1.39 -3.39
CA ASP A 256 -8.10 2.53 -3.57
C ASP A 256 -6.67 2.17 -3.14
N VAL A 257 -6.53 1.62 -1.94
CA VAL A 257 -5.29 1.03 -1.42
C VAL A 257 -5.45 -0.49 -1.41
N PRO A 258 -5.05 -1.20 -2.48
CA PRO A 258 -5.40 -2.61 -2.62
C PRO A 258 -4.63 -3.51 -1.67
N SER A 259 -5.40 -4.35 -0.97
CA SER A 259 -4.92 -5.40 -0.07
C SER A 259 -6.04 -6.43 0.11
N PRO A 260 -5.74 -7.73 0.28
CA PRO A 260 -6.75 -8.71 0.67
C PRO A 260 -7.36 -8.37 2.04
N LEU A 261 -6.62 -7.64 2.88
CA LEU A 261 -7.08 -7.21 4.21
C LEU A 261 -7.96 -5.95 4.14
N MET A 262 -7.95 -5.22 3.02
CA MET A 262 -8.72 -3.97 2.87
C MET A 262 -10.22 -4.25 2.78
N GLY A 263 -10.91 -4.18 3.91
CA GLY A 263 -12.35 -4.29 4.06
C GLY A 263 -12.93 -5.72 3.95
N TYR A 264 -12.24 -6.68 3.33
CA TYR A 264 -12.78 -8.04 3.17
C TYR A 264 -13.00 -8.79 4.49
N PRO A 265 -12.06 -8.80 5.46
CA PRO A 265 -12.28 -9.51 6.72
C PRO A 265 -13.51 -9.02 7.45
N GLY A 266 -13.68 -7.72 7.63
CA GLY A 266 -14.83 -7.12 8.29
C GLY A 266 -16.14 -7.34 7.52
N ALA A 267 -16.13 -7.10 6.20
CA ALA A 267 -17.31 -7.29 5.34
C ALA A 267 -17.83 -8.73 5.34
N LEU A 268 -16.93 -9.71 5.47
CA LEU A 268 -17.25 -11.15 5.43
C LEU A 268 -17.30 -11.79 6.83
N GLY A 269 -16.94 -11.08 7.90
CA GLY A 269 -16.88 -11.60 9.26
C GLY A 269 -15.81 -12.67 9.47
N LEU A 270 -14.64 -12.50 8.84
CA LEU A 270 -13.53 -13.45 8.90
C LEU A 270 -12.53 -13.10 9.99
N ASP A 271 -12.17 -14.06 10.80
CA ASP A 271 -10.99 -14.02 11.65
C ASP A 271 -9.78 -14.65 10.89
N LEU A 272 -8.79 -13.82 10.61
CA LEU A 272 -7.56 -14.20 9.90
C LEU A 272 -6.33 -14.28 10.81
N SER A 273 -6.49 -14.16 12.13
CA SER A 273 -5.39 -14.16 13.11
C SER A 273 -4.47 -15.37 12.98
N SER A 274 -5.02 -16.55 12.68
CA SER A 274 -4.25 -17.79 12.51
C SER A 274 -3.40 -17.86 11.23
N VAL A 275 -3.55 -16.90 10.32
CA VAL A 275 -2.80 -16.78 9.06
C VAL A 275 -2.20 -15.38 8.89
N ALA A 276 -2.06 -14.63 9.98
CA ALA A 276 -1.50 -13.29 9.96
C ALA A 276 -0.11 -13.28 9.28
N GLY A 277 0.08 -12.38 8.30
CA GLY A 277 1.31 -12.27 7.51
C GLY A 277 1.46 -13.29 6.37
N ASP A 278 0.63 -14.32 6.29
CA ASP A 278 0.63 -15.30 5.18
C ASP A 278 -0.41 -14.87 4.12
N PHE A 279 -0.02 -13.95 3.23
CA PHE A 279 -0.92 -13.41 2.20
C PHE A 279 -1.53 -14.48 1.28
N PRO A 280 -0.83 -15.52 0.82
CA PRO A 280 -1.45 -16.64 0.10
C PRO A 280 -2.55 -17.35 0.88
N ALA A 281 -2.35 -17.61 2.17
CA ALA A 281 -3.37 -18.24 3.01
C ALA A 281 -4.54 -17.27 3.30
N ILE A 282 -4.26 -15.98 3.53
CA ILE A 282 -5.26 -14.93 3.68
C ILE A 282 -6.13 -14.84 2.42
N LEU A 283 -5.51 -14.71 1.24
CA LEU A 283 -6.22 -14.60 -0.04
C LEU A 283 -7.13 -15.81 -0.26
N LYS A 284 -6.63 -17.02 -0.01
CA LYS A 284 -7.39 -18.26 -0.14
C LYS A 284 -8.63 -18.28 0.75
N ARG A 285 -8.50 -17.90 2.04
CA ARG A 285 -9.64 -17.86 2.98
C ARG A 285 -10.69 -16.85 2.57
N ILE A 286 -10.27 -15.68 2.11
CA ILE A 286 -11.18 -14.66 1.59
C ILE A 286 -11.89 -15.17 0.34
N GLU A 287 -11.15 -15.78 -0.59
CA GLU A 287 -11.72 -16.36 -1.82
C GLU A 287 -12.77 -17.43 -1.52
N GLU A 288 -12.50 -18.35 -0.61
CA GLU A 288 -13.44 -19.39 -0.20
C GLU A 288 -14.76 -18.78 0.29
N GLU A 289 -14.72 -17.74 1.11
CA GLU A 289 -15.94 -17.09 1.63
C GLU A 289 -16.63 -16.21 0.58
N VAL A 290 -15.88 -15.50 -0.27
CA VAL A 290 -16.43 -14.72 -1.39
C VAL A 290 -17.15 -15.64 -2.38
N VAL A 291 -16.54 -16.77 -2.73
CA VAL A 291 -17.14 -17.76 -3.66
C VAL A 291 -18.41 -18.36 -3.06
N LYS A 292 -18.37 -18.75 -1.79
CA LYS A 292 -19.52 -19.28 -1.06
C LYS A 292 -20.72 -18.31 -1.03
N ARG A 293 -20.47 -17.00 -0.98
CA ARG A 293 -21.50 -15.94 -1.03
C ARG A 293 -21.90 -15.56 -2.46
N GLY A 294 -21.42 -16.26 -3.49
CA GLY A 294 -21.74 -15.95 -4.89
C GLY A 294 -21.00 -14.75 -5.46
N GLY A 295 -19.91 -14.30 -4.81
CA GLY A 295 -19.06 -13.21 -5.26
C GLY A 295 -18.02 -13.60 -6.30
N ALA A 296 -17.91 -14.89 -6.65
CA ALA A 296 -16.98 -15.38 -7.67
C ALA A 296 -17.12 -14.61 -8.99
N LYS A 297 -15.97 -14.24 -9.58
CA LYS A 297 -15.87 -13.49 -10.84
C LYS A 297 -16.49 -12.09 -10.81
N ARG A 298 -16.78 -11.57 -9.60
CA ARG A 298 -17.37 -10.23 -9.40
C ARG A 298 -16.57 -9.36 -8.44
N MET A 299 -15.76 -9.96 -7.58
CA MET A 299 -15.02 -9.25 -6.54
C MET A 299 -13.53 -9.57 -6.68
N GLY A 300 -12.70 -8.55 -6.54
CA GLY A 300 -11.26 -8.68 -6.72
C GLY A 300 -10.46 -7.77 -5.77
N THR A 301 -9.15 -7.96 -5.80
CA THR A 301 -8.16 -7.23 -5.00
C THR A 301 -6.77 -7.39 -5.63
N TRP A 302 -5.74 -6.82 -5.03
CA TRP A 302 -4.38 -7.33 -5.22
C TRP A 302 -4.17 -8.55 -4.31
N ALA A 303 -3.35 -9.49 -4.75
CA ALA A 303 -3.08 -10.69 -3.97
C ALA A 303 -2.23 -10.42 -2.72
N TYR A 304 -1.48 -9.32 -2.73
CA TYR A 304 -0.65 -8.85 -1.62
C TYR A 304 -0.96 -7.40 -1.30
N SER A 305 -0.83 -7.04 -0.02
CA SER A 305 -0.98 -5.65 0.41
C SER A 305 0.03 -4.73 -0.26
N SER A 306 -0.46 -3.61 -0.78
CA SER A 306 0.37 -2.54 -1.33
C SER A 306 1.29 -1.93 -0.27
N GLY A 307 0.77 -1.72 0.94
CA GLY A 307 1.51 -1.13 2.05
C GLY A 307 2.63 -2.04 2.55
N PHE A 308 2.29 -3.26 2.95
CA PHE A 308 3.26 -4.27 3.39
C PHE A 308 4.39 -4.45 2.35
N THR A 309 4.02 -4.62 1.07
CA THR A 309 5.00 -4.84 0.00
C THR A 309 5.90 -3.64 -0.21
N THR A 310 5.37 -2.43 -0.11
CA THR A 310 6.17 -1.20 -0.26
C THR A 310 7.17 -1.05 0.88
N VAL A 311 6.77 -1.28 2.15
CA VAL A 311 7.68 -1.24 3.31
C VAL A 311 8.83 -2.22 3.14
N VAL A 312 8.49 -3.50 2.94
CA VAL A 312 9.48 -4.57 2.79
C VAL A 312 10.35 -4.32 1.57
N GLY A 313 9.73 -3.99 0.44
CA GLY A 313 10.43 -3.82 -0.83
C GLY A 313 11.38 -2.63 -0.85
N LEU A 314 11.02 -1.48 -0.30
CA LEU A 314 11.92 -0.31 -0.24
C LEU A 314 13.12 -0.58 0.67
N ALA A 315 12.91 -1.19 1.84
CA ALA A 315 14.01 -1.53 2.74
C ALA A 315 14.97 -2.56 2.14
N GLU A 316 14.45 -3.63 1.53
CA GLU A 316 15.27 -4.65 0.87
C GLU A 316 15.97 -4.12 -0.39
N TYR A 317 15.30 -3.26 -1.16
CA TYR A 317 15.93 -2.59 -2.29
C TYR A 317 17.08 -1.69 -1.84
N GLY A 318 16.85 -0.91 -0.77
CA GLY A 318 17.88 -0.09 -0.14
C GLY A 318 19.07 -0.93 0.33
N LYS A 319 18.81 -2.07 0.98
CA LYS A 319 19.84 -3.03 1.39
C LYS A 319 20.68 -3.49 0.20
N LYS A 320 20.04 -3.94 -0.89
CA LYS A 320 20.73 -4.35 -2.13
C LYS A 320 21.55 -3.20 -2.73
N CYS A 321 21.05 -1.98 -2.72
CA CYS A 321 21.79 -0.81 -3.18
C CYS A 321 23.08 -0.61 -2.39
N VAL A 322 23.01 -0.62 -1.06
CA VAL A 322 24.18 -0.44 -0.19
C VAL A 322 25.19 -1.56 -0.41
N GLU A 323 24.77 -2.81 -0.48
CA GLU A 323 25.63 -3.98 -0.76
C GLU A 323 26.30 -3.89 -2.14
N ALA A 324 25.66 -3.25 -3.11
CA ALA A 324 26.22 -2.96 -4.44
C ALA A 324 27.08 -1.67 -4.48
N GLY A 325 27.35 -1.02 -3.36
CA GLY A 325 28.10 0.22 -3.29
C GLY A 325 27.35 1.46 -3.79
N ILE A 326 26.02 1.38 -3.85
CA ILE A 326 25.14 2.50 -4.25
C ILE A 326 24.79 3.32 -3.00
N SER A 327 24.98 4.63 -3.10
CA SER A 327 24.63 5.62 -2.10
C SER A 327 23.83 6.75 -2.74
N ALA A 328 23.31 7.68 -1.97
CA ALA A 328 22.58 8.84 -2.50
C ALA A 328 23.36 9.63 -3.59
N ARG A 329 24.70 9.60 -3.56
CA ARG A 329 25.55 10.31 -4.54
C ARG A 329 25.44 9.76 -5.97
N ASN A 330 25.18 8.48 -6.13
CA ASN A 330 25.16 7.79 -7.43
C ASN A 330 23.84 7.10 -7.75
N PHE A 331 22.89 7.06 -6.82
CA PHE A 331 21.62 6.35 -6.94
C PHE A 331 20.85 6.70 -8.21
N ARG A 332 20.60 7.99 -8.47
CA ARG A 332 19.80 8.45 -9.63
C ARG A 332 20.34 8.00 -10.99
N ARG A 333 21.64 7.71 -11.07
CA ARG A 333 22.28 7.23 -12.31
C ARG A 333 22.22 5.71 -12.46
N GLN A 334 22.00 5.00 -11.36
CA GLN A 334 22.02 3.54 -11.30
C GLN A 334 20.63 2.94 -11.10
N PHE A 335 19.65 3.72 -10.65
CA PHE A 335 18.29 3.27 -10.42
C PHE A 335 17.64 2.74 -11.70
N LYS A 336 17.06 1.55 -11.62
CA LYS A 336 16.22 0.94 -12.64
C LYS A 336 14.94 0.44 -11.96
N ALA A 337 13.79 0.77 -12.54
CA ALA A 337 12.50 0.33 -12.03
C ALA A 337 12.39 -1.21 -11.95
N ASP A 338 12.97 -1.92 -12.95
CA ASP A 338 12.94 -3.38 -12.99
C ASP A 338 13.64 -4.02 -11.79
N ASP A 339 14.69 -3.39 -11.25
CA ASP A 339 15.40 -3.89 -10.07
C ASP A 339 14.51 -3.82 -8.83
N LEU A 340 13.69 -2.77 -8.70
CA LEU A 340 12.69 -2.65 -7.63
C LEU A 340 11.54 -3.64 -7.82
N PHE A 341 11.03 -3.80 -9.05
CA PHE A 341 10.00 -4.79 -9.35
C PHE A 341 10.46 -6.22 -9.07
N ALA A 342 11.73 -6.53 -9.33
CA ALA A 342 12.31 -7.83 -8.97
C ALA A 342 12.32 -8.06 -7.45
N VAL A 343 12.55 -7.01 -6.66
CA VAL A 343 12.45 -7.08 -5.18
C VAL A 343 11.01 -7.29 -4.75
N TYR A 344 10.05 -6.55 -5.33
CA TYR A 344 8.64 -6.73 -5.02
C TYR A 344 8.16 -8.14 -5.37
N ALA A 345 8.49 -8.64 -6.57
CA ALA A 345 8.13 -9.99 -7.01
C ALA A 345 8.73 -11.09 -6.13
N ALA A 346 9.95 -10.90 -5.63
CA ALA A 346 10.58 -11.85 -4.70
C ALA A 346 9.83 -11.94 -3.36
N ASN A 347 9.18 -10.86 -2.94
CA ASN A 347 8.38 -10.79 -1.71
C ASN A 347 6.89 -11.13 -1.91
N THR A 348 6.46 -11.30 -3.15
CA THR A 348 5.06 -11.55 -3.50
C THR A 348 4.94 -12.69 -4.52
N PRO A 349 5.28 -13.94 -4.11
CA PRO A 349 5.29 -15.09 -5.02
C PRO A 349 3.98 -15.23 -5.81
N GLY A 350 4.08 -15.31 -7.14
CA GLY A 350 2.94 -15.43 -8.05
C GLY A 350 2.31 -14.10 -8.47
N ALA A 351 2.55 -13.01 -7.77
CA ALA A 351 2.10 -11.68 -8.21
C ALA A 351 3.04 -11.08 -9.28
N LYS A 352 2.46 -10.36 -10.22
CA LYS A 352 3.19 -9.59 -11.22
C LYS A 352 3.09 -8.10 -10.92
N TRP A 353 4.18 -7.38 -11.13
CA TRP A 353 4.29 -5.95 -10.91
C TRP A 353 4.66 -5.23 -12.19
N ASN A 354 4.13 -4.03 -12.34
CA ASN A 354 4.49 -3.11 -13.39
C ASN A 354 4.33 -1.67 -12.86
N GLY A 355 4.75 -0.68 -13.65
CA GLY A 355 4.62 0.71 -13.27
C GLY A 355 5.24 1.64 -14.30
N SER A 356 5.15 2.91 -14.01
CA SER A 356 5.69 3.98 -14.84
C SER A 356 6.29 5.07 -13.97
N TYR A 357 7.17 5.89 -14.54
CA TYR A 357 7.61 7.09 -13.86
C TYR A 357 6.48 8.14 -13.83
N TYR A 358 6.34 8.81 -12.69
CA TYR A 358 5.38 9.90 -12.58
C TYR A 358 5.68 10.98 -13.61
N ARG A 359 4.64 11.42 -14.31
CA ARG A 359 4.69 12.54 -15.25
C ARG A 359 3.91 13.71 -14.66
N ASP A 360 4.61 14.80 -14.40
CA ASP A 360 4.05 16.02 -13.87
C ASP A 360 2.93 16.55 -14.79
N ALA A 361 1.75 16.81 -14.22
CA ALA A 361 0.58 17.20 -14.99
C ALA A 361 0.69 18.60 -15.62
N GLN A 362 1.48 19.49 -15.02
CA GLN A 362 1.61 20.88 -15.52
C GLN A 362 2.67 20.98 -16.62
N THR A 363 3.83 20.38 -16.37
CA THR A 363 5.00 20.50 -17.25
C THR A 363 5.10 19.36 -18.28
N GLY A 364 4.44 18.22 -18.04
CA GLY A 364 4.58 16.99 -18.82
C GLY A 364 5.93 16.27 -18.63
N LEU A 365 6.79 16.76 -17.72
CA LEU A 365 8.10 16.18 -17.49
C LEU A 365 8.01 14.89 -16.66
N GLU A 366 8.73 13.88 -17.09
CA GLU A 366 8.84 12.62 -16.38
C GLU A 366 9.86 12.71 -15.25
N LYS A 367 9.50 12.26 -14.07
CA LYS A 367 10.30 12.30 -12.86
C LYS A 367 10.95 10.94 -12.58
N LYS A 368 12.23 10.82 -12.87
CA LYS A 368 12.99 9.56 -12.80
C LYS A 368 13.19 9.02 -11.38
N ASN A 369 12.92 9.78 -10.36
CA ASN A 369 12.96 9.39 -8.95
C ASN A 369 11.57 9.25 -8.32
N HIS A 370 10.50 9.20 -9.13
CA HIS A 370 9.16 8.94 -8.66
C HIS A 370 8.50 7.86 -9.51
N LEU A 371 8.31 6.68 -8.93
CA LEU A 371 7.77 5.52 -9.60
C LEU A 371 6.33 5.27 -9.15
N LEU A 372 5.43 5.16 -10.12
CA LEU A 372 4.06 4.71 -9.91
C LEU A 372 4.03 3.21 -10.13
N VAL A 373 3.54 2.44 -9.15
CA VAL A 373 3.59 0.97 -9.17
C VAL A 373 2.21 0.35 -9.08
N TYR A 374 2.00 -0.77 -9.74
CA TYR A 374 0.78 -1.56 -9.60
C TYR A 374 1.04 -3.05 -9.72
N GLN A 375 0.19 -3.81 -9.07
CA GLN A 375 0.15 -5.27 -9.12
C GLN A 375 -0.98 -5.71 -10.05
N ASP A 376 -0.88 -6.91 -10.62
CA ASP A 376 -1.97 -7.51 -11.37
C ASP A 376 -3.17 -7.77 -10.45
N THR A 377 -4.36 -7.38 -10.89
CA THR A 377 -5.60 -7.58 -10.14
C THR A 377 -5.95 -9.06 -10.08
N TYR A 378 -6.20 -9.58 -8.88
CA TYR A 378 -6.71 -10.92 -8.63
C TYR A 378 -8.22 -10.88 -8.42
N VAL A 379 -8.97 -11.61 -9.22
CA VAL A 379 -10.44 -11.72 -9.10
C VAL A 379 -10.79 -13.10 -8.53
N PHE A 380 -11.50 -13.13 -7.45
CA PHE A 380 -11.88 -14.36 -6.75
C PHE A 380 -12.69 -15.29 -7.66
N GLY A 381 -12.27 -16.56 -7.72
CA GLY A 381 -12.87 -17.57 -8.61
C GLY A 381 -12.53 -17.41 -10.10
N LEU A 382 -11.58 -16.52 -10.44
CA LEU A 382 -11.08 -16.32 -11.80
C LEU A 382 -9.55 -16.31 -11.85
N GLY A 383 -8.87 -15.78 -10.82
CA GLY A 383 -7.43 -15.56 -10.79
C GLY A 383 -7.03 -14.19 -11.32
N TYR A 384 -5.76 -14.05 -11.74
CA TYR A 384 -5.21 -12.80 -12.24
C TYR A 384 -5.82 -12.37 -13.59
N LEU A 385 -6.07 -11.06 -13.73
CA LEU A 385 -6.64 -10.47 -14.96
C LEU A 385 -5.62 -10.30 -16.10
N GLY A 386 -4.31 -10.32 -15.82
CA GLY A 386 -3.26 -10.03 -16.79
C GLY A 386 -3.06 -8.53 -17.03
N ASN A 387 -3.47 -7.69 -16.11
CA ASN A 387 -3.44 -6.22 -16.23
C ASN A 387 -2.02 -5.67 -16.42
N THR A 388 -1.01 -6.32 -15.85
CA THR A 388 0.39 -5.88 -15.96
C THR A 388 1.01 -6.08 -17.34
N GLU A 389 0.36 -6.84 -18.19
CA GLU A 389 0.81 -7.11 -19.57
C GLU A 389 0.03 -6.29 -20.62
N LEU A 390 -0.98 -5.51 -20.18
CA LEU A 390 -1.81 -4.72 -21.09
C LEU A 390 -1.12 -3.41 -21.47
N PRO A 391 -1.04 -3.07 -22.76
CA PRO A 391 -0.62 -1.74 -23.19
C PRO A 391 -1.68 -0.71 -22.81
N ILE A 392 -1.27 0.33 -22.09
CA ILE A 392 -2.16 1.44 -21.74
C ILE A 392 -2.19 2.45 -22.90
N PRO A 393 -3.36 2.78 -23.45
CA PRO A 393 -3.45 3.79 -24.50
C PRO A 393 -2.90 5.15 -24.03
N GLU A 394 -1.98 5.73 -24.81
CA GLU A 394 -1.25 6.96 -24.44
C GLU A 394 -2.17 8.12 -24.04
N LYS A 395 -3.36 8.20 -24.64
CA LYS A 395 -4.34 9.25 -24.32
C LYS A 395 -4.70 9.32 -22.82
N TYR A 396 -4.73 8.17 -22.11
CA TYR A 396 -5.05 8.15 -20.68
C TYR A 396 -3.88 8.65 -19.82
N LEU A 397 -2.65 8.43 -20.26
CA LEU A 397 -1.46 8.87 -19.51
C LEU A 397 -1.30 10.41 -19.53
N THR A 398 -1.99 11.11 -20.45
CA THR A 398 -1.93 12.56 -20.61
C THR A 398 -3.13 13.32 -20.03
N ILE A 399 -4.16 12.62 -19.55
CA ILE A 399 -5.32 13.22 -18.89
C ILE A 399 -4.89 13.87 -17.57
N LYS A 400 -5.39 15.09 -17.34
CA LYS A 400 -5.13 15.93 -16.16
C LYS A 400 -6.29 15.87 -15.18
#